data_8e6c602bf4cdb55f41f613d3edd19826
#
_entry.id   8e6c602bf4cdb55f41f613d3edd19826
#
_cell.length_a   1.000
_cell.length_b   1.000
_cell.length_c   1.000
_cell.angle_alpha   90.00
_cell.angle_beta   90.00
_cell.angle_gamma   90.00
#
_symmetry.space_group_name_H-M   'P 1'
#
loop_
_entity.id
_entity.type
_entity.pdbx_description
1 polymer ?
#
loop_
_entity_poly.entity_id
_entity_poly.type
_entity_poly.pdbx_seq_one_letter_code
_entity_poly.pdbx_strand_id
1 'polypeptide(L)'
;MIQSESRLNVADNSGAKQVLCIRVLGGTKRRYASVGDKIVVTVKSAMPSGAVKKGTVATAVVVRTKKEVRRPDGSYIRFDDNACVILNAAGEMRGTRIFGPVARELRDNDFMKIVSLAPEVL
;
A
#
# COMPACT_ATOMS: atom_id res chain seq x y z
N MET A 1 4.14 4.15 10.37
CA MET A 1 3.60 5.35 9.69
C MET A 1 4.41 5.65 8.46
N ILE A 2 3.75 6.04 7.41
CA ILE A 2 4.38 6.34 6.12
C ILE A 2 4.32 7.85 5.90
N GLN A 3 5.43 8.41 5.46
CA GLN A 3 5.53 9.84 5.14
C GLN A 3 6.27 10.02 3.82
N SER A 4 6.38 11.26 3.37
CA SER A 4 7.19 11.57 2.18
C SER A 4 8.60 11.01 2.35
N GLU A 5 9.11 10.40 1.30
CA GLU A 5 10.43 9.74 1.24
C GLU A 5 10.50 8.40 1.95
N SER A 6 9.41 7.90 2.53
CA SER A 6 9.39 6.52 3.04
C SER A 6 9.46 5.53 1.87
N ARG A 7 10.21 4.45 2.05
CA ARG A 7 10.28 3.36 1.07
C ARG A 7 9.35 2.24 1.48
N LEU A 8 8.66 1.65 0.50
CA LEU A 8 7.72 0.57 0.73
C LEU A 8 7.97 -0.56 -0.27
N ASN A 9 7.72 -1.77 0.17
CA ASN A 9 7.65 -2.92 -0.73
C ASN A 9 6.30 -2.91 -1.43
N VAL A 10 6.24 -3.51 -2.61
CA VAL A 10 4.98 -3.65 -3.35
C VAL A 10 4.48 -5.08 -3.15
N ALA A 11 3.25 -5.20 -2.66
CA ALA A 11 2.66 -6.48 -2.27
C ALA A 11 1.78 -7.10 -3.37
N ASP A 12 1.90 -6.63 -4.60
CA ASP A 12 1.13 -7.16 -5.73
C ASP A 12 2.04 -7.63 -6.87
N ASN A 13 1.43 -8.21 -7.90
CA ASN A 13 2.13 -8.72 -9.07
C ASN A 13 2.14 -7.74 -10.25
N SER A 14 2.04 -6.44 -9.99
CA SER A 14 2.07 -5.41 -11.04
C SER A 14 3.44 -5.27 -11.71
N GLY A 15 4.48 -5.83 -11.10
CA GLY A 15 5.85 -5.74 -11.59
C GLY A 15 6.71 -4.77 -10.79
N ALA A 16 6.16 -3.81 -10.10
CA ALA A 16 6.90 -2.96 -9.20
C ALA A 16 7.34 -3.75 -7.97
N LYS A 17 8.57 -3.54 -7.52
CA LYS A 17 9.13 -4.23 -6.34
C LYS A 17 9.24 -3.30 -5.15
N GLN A 18 9.74 -2.09 -5.36
CA GLN A 18 9.94 -1.11 -4.31
C GLN A 18 9.57 0.27 -4.82
N VAL A 19 8.94 1.05 -3.96
CA VAL A 19 8.50 2.40 -4.28
C VAL A 19 8.92 3.38 -3.19
N LEU A 20 8.96 4.66 -3.56
CA LEU A 20 9.21 5.76 -2.65
C LEU A 20 7.94 6.59 -2.54
N CYS A 21 7.49 6.85 -1.32
CA CYS A 21 6.35 7.73 -1.09
C CYS A 21 6.75 9.17 -1.39
N ILE A 22 6.02 9.82 -2.29
CA ILE A 22 6.25 11.22 -2.64
C ILE A 22 5.34 12.11 -1.78
N ARG A 23 4.08 11.68 -1.60
CA ARG A 23 3.06 12.51 -0.98
C ARG A 23 1.99 11.65 -0.34
N VAL A 24 1.45 12.11 0.79
CA VAL A 24 0.30 11.48 1.45
C VAL A 24 -0.96 12.22 1.02
N LEU A 25 -1.94 11.49 0.51
CA LEU A 25 -3.23 12.02 0.10
C LEU A 25 -4.21 12.05 1.27
N GLY A 26 -5.27 12.82 1.16
CA GLY A 26 -6.35 12.80 2.15
C GLY A 26 -6.54 14.08 2.94
N GLY A 27 -6.14 15.20 2.40
CA GLY A 27 -6.44 16.49 3.00
C GLY A 27 -5.25 17.41 3.20
N THR A 28 -5.54 18.64 3.53
CA THR A 28 -4.53 19.69 3.75
C THR A 28 -3.68 19.34 4.98
N LYS A 29 -2.37 19.50 4.86
CA LYS A 29 -1.40 19.29 5.96
C LYS A 29 -1.28 17.85 6.45
N ARG A 30 -1.79 16.88 5.71
CA ARG A 30 -1.64 15.49 6.11
C ARG A 30 -0.18 15.05 5.91
N ARG A 31 0.46 14.58 7.00
CA ARG A 31 1.88 14.19 7.01
C ARG A 31 2.10 12.70 6.91
N TYR A 32 1.21 11.91 7.53
CA TYR A 32 1.44 10.48 7.72
C TYR A 32 0.29 9.67 7.16
N ALA A 33 0.64 8.53 6.57
CA ALA A 33 -0.31 7.54 6.12
C ALA A 33 -0.19 6.29 7.00
N SER A 34 -1.30 5.66 7.26
CA SER A 34 -1.38 4.35 7.89
C SER A 34 -2.08 3.39 6.95
N VAL A 35 -2.39 2.18 7.44
CA VAL A 35 -3.07 1.16 6.64
C VAL A 35 -4.40 1.70 6.11
N GLY A 36 -4.66 1.47 4.85
CA GLY A 36 -5.88 1.93 4.18
C GLY A 36 -5.81 3.32 3.60
N ASP A 37 -4.73 4.05 3.83
CA ASP A 37 -4.56 5.39 3.29
C ASP A 37 -3.92 5.34 1.91
N LYS A 38 -4.31 6.28 1.04
CA LYS A 38 -3.74 6.41 -0.29
C LYS A 38 -2.54 7.34 -0.26
N ILE A 39 -1.52 6.98 -1.03
CA ILE A 39 -0.30 7.77 -1.19
C ILE A 39 0.06 7.86 -2.66
N VAL A 40 0.86 8.85 -3.01
CA VAL A 40 1.48 8.93 -4.34
C VAL A 40 2.91 8.41 -4.21
N VAL A 41 3.28 7.51 -5.09
CA VAL A 41 4.58 6.85 -5.06
C VAL A 41 5.29 6.95 -6.41
N THR A 42 6.61 6.85 -6.38
CA THR A 42 7.41 6.64 -7.58
C THR A 42 8.10 5.28 -7.48
N VAL A 43 8.10 4.54 -8.58
CA VAL A 43 8.67 3.19 -8.62
C VAL A 43 10.19 3.29 -8.70
N LYS A 44 10.88 2.73 -7.71
CA LYS A 44 12.35 2.73 -7.64
C LYS A 44 12.98 1.44 -8.12
N SER A 45 12.25 0.33 -8.03
CA SER A 45 12.71 -0.97 -8.49
C SER A 45 11.52 -1.73 -9.08
N ALA A 46 11.69 -2.29 -10.26
CA ALA A 46 10.62 -3.02 -10.96
C ALA A 46 11.21 -4.11 -11.83
N MET A 47 10.39 -5.13 -12.12
CA MET A 47 10.75 -6.17 -13.09
C MET A 47 10.73 -5.57 -14.50
N PRO A 48 11.74 -5.84 -15.35
CA PRO A 48 11.79 -5.29 -16.71
C PRO A 48 10.57 -5.65 -17.57
N SER A 49 10.00 -6.82 -17.35
CA SER A 49 8.82 -7.30 -18.08
C SER A 49 7.48 -6.95 -17.42
N GLY A 50 7.49 -6.26 -16.29
CA GLY A 50 6.27 -5.94 -15.56
C GLY A 50 5.43 -4.84 -16.22
N ALA A 51 4.15 -4.77 -15.83
CA ALA A 51 3.24 -3.74 -16.33
C ALA A 51 3.61 -2.34 -15.82
N VAL A 52 4.17 -2.28 -14.62
CA VAL A 52 4.60 -1.02 -13.99
C VAL A 52 6.12 -0.92 -14.11
N LYS A 53 6.58 0.16 -14.72
CA LYS A 53 8.01 0.37 -15.00
C LYS A 53 8.67 1.25 -13.95
N LYS A 54 10.00 1.10 -13.81
CA LYS A 54 10.82 1.97 -12.97
C LYS A 54 10.63 3.43 -13.38
N GLY A 55 10.50 4.32 -12.40
CA GLY A 55 10.30 5.74 -12.63
C GLY A 55 8.84 6.16 -12.80
N THR A 56 7.91 5.21 -12.89
CA THR A 56 6.48 5.51 -12.97
C THR A 56 6.00 6.16 -11.68
N VAL A 57 5.14 7.17 -11.81
CA VAL A 57 4.44 7.79 -10.67
C VAL A 57 3.02 7.24 -10.65
N ALA A 58 2.59 6.74 -9.51
CA ALA A 58 1.29 6.09 -9.37
C ALA A 58 0.70 6.36 -8.00
N THR A 59 -0.60 6.11 -7.87
CA THR A 59 -1.29 6.09 -6.58
C THR A 59 -1.20 4.68 -6.02
N ALA A 60 -1.02 4.57 -4.71
CA ALA A 60 -0.97 3.29 -4.01
C ALA A 60 -1.75 3.38 -2.70
N VAL A 61 -2.16 2.22 -2.19
CA VAL A 61 -2.78 2.13 -0.87
C VAL A 61 -1.84 1.34 0.05
N VAL A 62 -1.67 1.82 1.27
CA VAL A 62 -0.82 1.17 2.27
C VAL A 62 -1.56 -0.04 2.84
N VAL A 63 -0.97 -1.23 2.76
CA VAL A 63 -1.58 -2.48 3.24
C VAL A 63 -0.90 -3.03 4.49
N ARG A 64 0.36 -2.67 4.74
CA ARG A 64 1.12 -3.09 5.92
C ARG A 64 2.00 -1.96 6.40
N THR A 65 2.18 -1.84 7.71
CA THR A 65 3.13 -0.91 8.31
C THR A 65 3.92 -1.59 9.43
N LYS A 66 5.18 -1.20 9.57
CA LYS A 66 6.01 -1.63 10.72
C LYS A 66 5.54 -0.98 12.02
N LYS A 67 5.06 0.24 11.94
CA LYS A 67 4.50 0.94 13.10
C LYS A 67 3.17 0.31 13.45
N GLU A 68 2.96 0.02 14.73
CA GLU A 68 1.71 -0.58 15.19
C GLU A 68 0.50 0.34 14.92
N VAL A 69 -0.60 -0.29 14.57
CA VAL A 69 -1.91 0.36 14.35
C VAL A 69 -2.80 -0.04 15.51
N ARG A 70 -3.32 0.95 16.22
CA ARG A 70 -4.26 0.71 17.33
C ARG A 70 -5.66 0.49 16.77
N ARG A 71 -6.31 -0.55 17.28
CA ARG A 71 -7.68 -0.89 16.92
C ARG A 71 -8.68 -0.45 17.99
N PRO A 72 -9.95 -0.27 17.61
CA PRO A 72 -10.99 0.19 18.58
C PRO A 72 -11.15 -0.72 19.79
N ASP A 73 -10.84 -2.02 19.65
CA ASP A 73 -10.93 -2.98 20.76
C ASP A 73 -9.72 -2.94 21.72
N GLY A 74 -8.78 -2.03 21.49
CA GLY A 74 -7.59 -1.90 22.31
C GLY A 74 -6.41 -2.76 21.88
N SER A 75 -6.59 -3.62 20.87
CA SER A 75 -5.49 -4.42 20.32
C SER A 75 -4.65 -3.59 19.35
N TYR A 76 -3.46 -4.12 19.01
CA TYR A 76 -2.55 -3.51 18.05
C TYR A 76 -2.16 -4.55 17.01
N ILE A 77 -1.88 -4.05 15.81
CA ILE A 77 -1.28 -4.89 14.77
C ILE A 77 -0.08 -4.17 14.19
N ARG A 78 0.98 -4.94 13.93
CA ARG A 78 2.16 -4.47 13.20
C ARG A 78 2.68 -5.58 12.31
N PHE A 79 3.40 -5.19 11.28
CA PHE A 79 3.97 -6.12 10.31
C PHE A 79 5.48 -5.96 10.28
N ASP A 80 6.16 -6.88 9.58
CA ASP A 80 7.61 -6.87 9.47
C ASP A 80 8.13 -5.83 8.49
N ASP A 81 7.27 -5.34 7.59
CA ASP A 81 7.65 -4.38 6.57
C ASP A 81 6.54 -3.35 6.35
N ASN A 82 6.89 -2.30 5.61
CA ASN A 82 5.91 -1.38 5.06
C ASN A 82 5.63 -1.82 3.63
N ALA A 83 4.37 -1.99 3.28
CA ALA A 83 3.99 -2.44 1.95
C ALA A 83 2.75 -1.72 1.44
N CYS A 84 2.67 -1.61 0.14
CA CYS A 84 1.55 -0.99 -0.55
C CYS A 84 1.13 -1.81 -1.77
N VAL A 85 -0.03 -1.48 -2.31
CA VAL A 85 -0.57 -2.05 -3.54
C VAL A 85 -0.79 -0.91 -4.52
N ILE A 86 -0.32 -1.08 -5.76
CA ILE A 86 -0.43 -0.06 -6.80
C ILE A 86 -1.87 -0.01 -7.31
N LEU A 87 -2.40 1.22 -7.43
CA LEU A 87 -3.74 1.47 -7.94
C LEU A 87 -3.68 2.11 -9.33
N ASN A 88 -4.73 1.91 -10.11
CA ASN A 88 -4.89 2.60 -11.40
C ASN A 88 -5.60 3.95 -11.20
N ALA A 89 -5.85 4.67 -12.29
CA ALA A 89 -6.52 5.98 -12.24
C ALA A 89 -7.95 5.90 -11.69
N ALA A 90 -8.60 4.75 -11.80
CA ALA A 90 -9.95 4.54 -11.27
C ALA A 90 -9.96 4.19 -9.77
N GLY A 91 -8.79 4.05 -9.15
CA GLY A 91 -8.67 3.69 -7.74
C GLY A 91 -8.75 2.20 -7.47
N GLU A 92 -8.68 1.36 -8.49
CA GLU A 92 -8.71 -0.09 -8.38
C GLU A 92 -7.29 -0.66 -8.43
N MET A 93 -7.11 -1.89 -7.89
CA MET A 93 -5.80 -2.55 -7.97
C MET A 93 -5.36 -2.74 -9.42
N ARG A 94 -4.09 -2.44 -9.68
CA ARG A 94 -3.50 -2.64 -10.99
C ARG A 94 -3.09 -4.09 -11.23
N GLY A 95 -2.67 -4.78 -10.17
CA GLY A 95 -2.32 -6.19 -10.24
C GLY A 95 -3.53 -7.10 -10.05
N THR A 96 -3.28 -8.40 -10.11
CA THR A 96 -4.32 -9.42 -9.98
C THR A 96 -4.09 -10.33 -8.77
N ARG A 97 -2.95 -10.21 -8.10
CA ARG A 97 -2.58 -11.04 -6.93
C ARG A 97 -2.00 -10.18 -5.83
N ILE A 98 -2.18 -10.63 -4.60
CA ILE A 98 -1.63 -10.01 -3.41
C ILE A 98 -0.67 -11.00 -2.74
N PHE A 99 0.49 -10.51 -2.32
CA PHE A 99 1.50 -11.31 -1.64
C PHE A 99 1.59 -10.91 -0.16
N GLY A 100 1.52 -11.90 0.72
CA GLY A 100 1.62 -11.69 2.15
C GLY A 100 0.34 -11.19 2.78
N PRO A 101 0.34 -10.99 4.12
CA PRO A 101 -0.85 -10.55 4.85
C PRO A 101 -1.17 -9.09 4.58
N VAL A 102 -2.43 -8.74 4.77
CA VAL A 102 -2.90 -7.35 4.76
C VAL A 102 -3.71 -7.09 6.02
N ALA A 103 -3.80 -5.83 6.43
CA ALA A 103 -4.61 -5.46 7.56
C ALA A 103 -6.09 -5.39 7.18
N ARG A 104 -6.97 -5.83 8.07
CA ARG A 104 -8.42 -5.83 7.81
C ARG A 104 -9.04 -4.44 7.74
N GLU A 105 -8.34 -3.41 8.17
CA GLU A 105 -8.79 -2.02 8.04
C GLU A 105 -9.04 -1.61 6.59
N LEU A 106 -8.51 -2.33 5.63
CA LEU A 106 -8.78 -2.09 4.21
C LEU A 106 -10.26 -2.25 3.85
N ARG A 107 -11.02 -3.04 4.59
CA ARG A 107 -12.47 -3.17 4.39
C ARG A 107 -13.21 -1.87 4.64
N ASP A 108 -12.76 -1.13 5.66
CA ASP A 108 -13.40 0.11 6.06
C ASP A 108 -13.19 1.22 5.05
N ASN A 109 -12.19 1.08 4.18
CA ASN A 109 -11.82 2.07 3.17
C ASN A 109 -12.15 1.62 1.75
N ASP A 110 -13.08 0.67 1.60
CA ASP A 110 -13.59 0.17 0.32
C ASP A 110 -12.58 -0.56 -0.57
N PHE A 111 -11.57 -1.17 0.02
CA PHE A 111 -10.59 -1.98 -0.70
C PHE A 111 -10.92 -3.48 -0.60
N MET A 112 -12.17 -3.82 -0.84
CA MET A 112 -12.67 -5.19 -0.69
C MET A 112 -11.99 -6.19 -1.64
N LYS A 113 -11.62 -5.75 -2.83
CA LYS A 113 -10.95 -6.63 -3.79
C LYS A 113 -9.58 -7.05 -3.29
N ILE A 114 -8.84 -6.13 -2.66
CA ILE A 114 -7.53 -6.42 -2.06
C ILE A 114 -7.71 -7.43 -0.93
N VAL A 115 -8.71 -7.21 -0.07
CA VAL A 115 -9.00 -8.11 1.04
C VAL A 115 -9.36 -9.51 0.54
N SER A 116 -10.15 -9.60 -0.54
CA SER A 116 -10.58 -10.90 -1.09
C SER A 116 -9.43 -11.67 -1.74
N LEU A 117 -8.44 -10.98 -2.28
CA LEU A 117 -7.30 -11.61 -2.95
C LEU A 117 -6.13 -11.89 -2.02
N ALA A 118 -6.11 -11.29 -0.83
CA ALA A 118 -5.01 -11.48 0.11
C ALA A 118 -5.01 -12.90 0.68
N PRO A 119 -3.84 -13.54 0.79
CA PRO A 119 -3.75 -14.88 1.37
C PRO A 119 -4.08 -14.91 2.85
N GLU A 120 -3.91 -13.79 3.55
CA GLU A 120 -4.20 -13.68 4.97
C GLU A 120 -4.62 -12.25 5.29
N VAL A 121 -5.68 -12.12 6.08
CA VAL A 121 -6.20 -10.81 6.52
C VAL A 121 -6.12 -10.76 8.03
N LEU A 122 -5.28 -9.91 8.56
CA LEU A 122 -5.03 -9.73 9.98
C LEU A 122 -5.59 -8.37 10.46
#